data_c58f4cae79dc4f2e0ca67efedb36546c
#
_entry.id   c58f4cae79dc4f2e0ca67efedb36546c
#
_cell.length_a   1.000
_cell.length_b   1.000
_cell.length_c   1.000
_cell.angle_alpha   90.00
_cell.angle_beta   90.00
_cell.angle_gamma   90.00
#
_symmetry.space_group_name_H-M   'P 1'
#
loop_
_entity.id
_entity.type
_entity.pdbx_description
1 polymer ?
#
loop_
_entity_poly.entity_id
_entity_poly.type
_entity_poly.pdbx_seq_one_letter_code
_entity_poly.pdbx_strand_id
1 'polypeptide(L)'
;EVSSKLFVVSFLIYNIFQELQLSSKLAVHDVLTNIYNRRYFFNSVESLLSRPVVKDFCVMLVDINQFKRINAQWGHRVGDKVLVSIVDIIQQSIRPDDILARLEGEVFGLLFTELNSAQAKIIAERMRKNVELLTGFSNRYDVPEQMTISIGTVFATGDTRNISLVMTEADKALREAKSEGGNKVIIHH
;
A
#
# COMPACT_ATOMS: atom_id res chain seq x y z
N GLU A 1 23.90 46.81 1.99
CA GLU A 1 24.64 45.77 1.21
C GLU A 1 24.71 44.42 1.95
N VAL A 2 25.05 44.40 3.25
CA VAL A 2 25.07 43.17 4.05
C VAL A 2 23.70 42.54 4.23
N SER A 3 22.65 43.34 4.47
CA SER A 3 21.27 42.86 4.62
C SER A 3 20.73 42.20 3.35
N SER A 4 21.05 42.72 2.16
CA SER A 4 20.66 42.16 0.88
C SER A 4 21.35 40.82 0.62
N LYS A 5 22.63 40.67 0.97
CA LYS A 5 23.38 39.42 0.83
C LYS A 5 22.83 38.35 1.78
N LEU A 6 22.50 38.72 3.02
CA LEU A 6 21.87 37.81 3.99
C LEU A 6 20.51 37.29 3.47
N PHE A 7 19.70 38.16 2.90
CA PHE A 7 18.40 37.77 2.36
C PHE A 7 18.54 36.75 1.21
N VAL A 8 19.47 37.00 0.28
CA VAL A 8 19.75 36.08 -0.85
C VAL A 8 20.22 34.72 -0.34
N VAL A 9 21.14 34.70 0.63
CA VAL A 9 21.64 33.44 1.21
C VAL A 9 20.52 32.68 1.91
N SER A 10 19.69 33.35 2.71
CA SER A 10 18.55 32.72 3.39
C SER A 10 17.54 32.15 2.38
N PHE A 11 17.27 32.87 1.31
CA PHE A 11 16.39 32.41 0.24
C PHE A 11 16.93 31.18 -0.49
N LEU A 12 18.24 31.15 -0.80
CA LEU A 12 18.89 30.00 -1.40
C LEU A 12 18.85 28.77 -0.49
N ILE A 13 19.17 28.95 0.80
CA ILE A 13 19.11 27.87 1.79
C ILE A 13 17.69 27.31 1.90
N TYR A 14 16.69 28.17 1.94
CA TYR A 14 15.28 27.78 1.95
C TYR A 14 14.90 26.96 0.73
N ASN A 15 15.28 27.39 -0.49
CA ASN A 15 14.99 26.65 -1.72
C ASN A 15 15.69 25.28 -1.75
N ILE A 16 16.98 25.22 -1.39
CA ILE A 16 17.73 23.97 -1.31
C ILE A 16 17.05 23.01 -0.29
N PHE A 17 16.63 23.53 0.86
CA PHE A 17 15.92 22.73 1.85
C PHE A 17 14.59 22.19 1.32
N GLN A 18 13.78 23.00 0.61
CA GLN A 18 12.55 22.57 -0.03
C GLN A 18 12.78 21.50 -1.11
N GLU A 19 13.81 21.67 -1.94
CA GLU A 19 14.18 20.67 -2.95
C GLU A 19 14.62 19.35 -2.32
N LEU A 20 15.42 19.39 -1.25
CA LEU A 20 15.83 18.20 -0.51
C LEU A 20 14.65 17.48 0.14
N GLN A 21 13.71 18.21 0.72
CA GLN A 21 12.49 17.66 1.32
C GLN A 21 11.63 16.99 0.24
N LEU A 22 11.43 17.65 -0.90
CA LEU A 22 10.66 17.11 -2.02
C LEU A 22 11.34 15.85 -2.59
N SER A 23 12.65 15.91 -2.83
CA SER A 23 13.44 14.79 -3.31
C SER A 23 13.37 13.59 -2.35
N SER A 24 13.50 13.83 -1.04
CA SER A 24 13.36 12.81 -0.01
C SER A 24 11.96 12.18 -0.01
N LYS A 25 10.91 12.99 -0.12
CA LYS A 25 9.52 12.52 -0.19
C LYS A 25 9.28 11.67 -1.43
N LEU A 26 9.70 12.12 -2.61
CA LEU A 26 9.58 11.38 -3.88
C LEU A 26 10.41 10.09 -3.87
N ALA A 27 11.47 10.06 -3.05
CA ALA A 27 12.29 8.86 -2.89
C ALA A 27 11.58 7.70 -2.22
N VAL A 28 10.56 7.94 -1.39
CA VAL A 28 9.89 6.92 -0.57
C VAL A 28 8.38 6.81 -0.79
N HIS A 29 7.74 7.79 -1.46
CA HIS A 29 6.29 7.80 -1.69
C HIS A 29 5.94 7.61 -3.17
N ASP A 30 4.73 7.08 -3.42
CA ASP A 30 4.08 7.06 -4.72
C ASP A 30 3.45 8.43 -5.01
N VAL A 31 3.71 8.98 -6.20
CA VAL A 31 3.32 10.34 -6.57
C VAL A 31 1.79 10.52 -6.63
N LEU A 32 1.06 9.49 -7.06
CA LEU A 32 -0.39 9.58 -7.22
C LEU A 32 -1.12 9.42 -5.88
N THR A 33 -0.76 8.40 -5.12
CA THR A 33 -1.50 7.99 -3.92
C THR A 33 -0.92 8.54 -2.63
N ASN A 34 0.29 9.08 -2.67
CA ASN A 34 1.05 9.60 -1.52
C ASN A 34 1.32 8.59 -0.39
N ILE A 35 1.00 7.32 -0.56
CA ILE A 35 1.45 6.22 0.31
C ILE A 35 2.89 5.85 -0.04
N TYR A 36 3.49 4.93 0.71
CA TYR A 36 4.84 4.48 0.38
C TYR A 36 4.92 3.85 -1.01
N ASN A 37 6.09 3.91 -1.64
CA ASN A 37 6.35 3.26 -2.91
C ASN A 37 6.91 1.85 -2.73
N ARG A 38 7.02 1.10 -3.85
CA ARG A 38 7.60 -0.24 -3.91
C ARG A 38 8.96 -0.34 -3.21
N ARG A 39 9.86 0.61 -3.49
CA ARG A 39 11.21 0.60 -2.93
C ARG A 39 11.21 0.67 -1.42
N TYR A 40 10.43 1.56 -0.84
CA TYR A 40 10.31 1.68 0.62
C TYR A 40 9.75 0.40 1.25
N PHE A 41 8.74 -0.21 0.62
CA PHE A 41 8.15 -1.47 1.10
C PHE A 41 9.19 -2.59 1.19
N PHE A 42 9.91 -2.85 0.09
CA PHE A 42 10.92 -3.91 0.06
C PHE A 42 12.07 -3.66 1.05
N ASN A 43 12.56 -2.44 1.12
CA ASN A 43 13.58 -2.06 2.10
C ASN A 43 13.11 -2.26 3.55
N SER A 44 11.83 -2.01 3.83
CA SER A 44 11.24 -2.21 5.16
C SER A 44 11.17 -3.69 5.52
N VAL A 45 10.76 -4.54 4.59
CA VAL A 45 10.74 -6.00 4.80
C VAL A 45 12.16 -6.53 4.98
N GLU A 46 13.12 -6.13 4.14
CA GLU A 46 14.53 -6.53 4.28
C GLU A 46 15.14 -6.07 5.60
N SER A 47 14.87 -4.84 6.00
CA SER A 47 15.32 -4.30 7.30
C SER A 47 14.77 -5.12 8.47
N LEU A 48 13.50 -5.56 8.39
CA LEU A 48 12.90 -6.41 9.39
C LEU A 48 13.59 -7.80 9.45
N LEU A 49 13.82 -8.41 8.29
CA LEU A 49 14.47 -9.73 8.17
C LEU A 49 15.95 -9.72 8.59
N SER A 50 16.61 -8.56 8.53
CA SER A 50 18.02 -8.39 8.91
C SER A 50 18.23 -8.26 10.41
N ARG A 51 17.17 -8.15 11.22
CA ARG A 51 17.29 -8.02 12.68
C ARG A 51 17.79 -9.32 13.32
N PRO A 52 18.57 -9.24 14.40
CA PRO A 52 19.05 -10.44 15.11
C PRO A 52 17.90 -11.31 15.61
N VAL A 53 16.85 -10.68 16.09
CA VAL A 53 15.60 -11.34 16.49
C VAL A 53 14.49 -10.79 15.63
N VAL A 54 13.94 -11.63 14.77
CA VAL A 54 12.78 -11.30 13.95
C VAL A 54 11.55 -11.75 14.69
N LYS A 55 10.65 -10.80 14.99
CA LYS A 55 9.30 -11.13 15.44
C LYS A 55 8.46 -11.57 14.25
N ASP A 56 7.41 -12.33 14.53
CA ASP A 56 6.44 -12.69 13.52
C ASP A 56 5.84 -11.41 12.87
N PHE A 57 5.70 -11.47 11.57
CA PHE A 57 5.13 -10.38 10.79
C PHE A 57 4.19 -10.92 9.71
N CYS A 58 3.35 -10.06 9.18
CA CYS A 58 2.39 -10.40 8.15
C CYS A 58 2.59 -9.48 6.93
N VAL A 59 2.64 -10.08 5.76
CA VAL A 59 2.59 -9.37 4.48
C VAL A 59 1.24 -9.64 3.83
N MET A 60 0.56 -8.58 3.40
CA MET A 60 -0.65 -8.68 2.57
C MET A 60 -0.39 -8.03 1.22
N LEU A 61 -0.78 -8.72 0.16
CA LEU A 61 -0.90 -8.15 -1.18
C LEU A 61 -2.37 -7.91 -1.50
N VAL A 62 -2.68 -6.72 -1.95
CA VAL A 62 -4.03 -6.29 -2.29
C VAL A 62 -4.07 -5.87 -3.75
N ASP A 63 -5.08 -6.34 -4.49
CA ASP A 63 -5.27 -6.00 -5.90
C ASP A 63 -6.72 -5.59 -6.14
N ILE A 64 -6.92 -4.52 -6.90
CA ILE A 64 -8.25 -4.02 -7.27
C ILE A 64 -8.80 -4.87 -8.40
N ASN A 65 -9.92 -5.54 -8.15
CA ASN A 65 -10.52 -6.42 -9.13
C ASN A 65 -11.02 -5.62 -10.35
N GLN A 66 -10.75 -6.16 -11.54
CA GLN A 66 -11.18 -5.60 -12.83
C GLN A 66 -10.71 -4.15 -13.10
N PHE A 67 -9.63 -3.70 -12.49
CA PHE A 67 -9.14 -2.32 -12.63
C PHE A 67 -8.86 -1.94 -14.11
N LYS A 68 -8.35 -2.88 -14.92
CA LYS A 68 -8.17 -2.66 -16.37
C LYS A 68 -9.48 -2.36 -17.10
N ARG A 69 -10.60 -2.99 -16.68
CA ARG A 69 -11.92 -2.71 -17.23
C ARG A 69 -12.38 -1.30 -16.90
N ILE A 70 -12.13 -0.83 -15.68
CA ILE A 70 -12.42 0.55 -15.27
C ILE A 70 -11.66 1.54 -16.15
N ASN A 71 -10.36 1.35 -16.32
CA ASN A 71 -9.55 2.21 -17.19
C ASN A 71 -10.04 2.19 -18.65
N ALA A 72 -10.40 1.03 -19.18
CA ALA A 72 -10.89 0.90 -20.55
C ALA A 72 -12.26 1.57 -20.76
N GLN A 73 -13.14 1.50 -19.77
CA GLN A 73 -14.50 2.01 -19.85
C GLN A 73 -14.59 3.50 -19.50
N TRP A 74 -13.84 3.96 -18.50
CA TRP A 74 -13.98 5.30 -17.90
C TRP A 74 -12.73 6.17 -18.06
N GLY A 75 -11.65 5.61 -18.61
CA GLY A 75 -10.39 6.29 -18.82
C GLY A 75 -9.48 6.33 -17.57
N HIS A 76 -8.20 6.59 -17.79
CA HIS A 76 -7.16 6.57 -16.74
C HIS A 76 -7.40 7.58 -15.62
N ARG A 77 -8.01 8.74 -15.92
CA ARG A 77 -8.34 9.75 -14.89
C ARG A 77 -9.32 9.22 -13.84
N VAL A 78 -10.27 8.38 -14.26
CA VAL A 78 -11.20 7.71 -13.32
C VAL A 78 -10.45 6.61 -12.57
N GLY A 79 -9.59 5.84 -13.24
CA GLY A 79 -8.74 4.86 -12.58
C GLY A 79 -7.84 5.48 -11.49
N ASP A 80 -7.25 6.64 -11.76
CA ASP A 80 -6.46 7.37 -10.76
C ASP A 80 -7.28 7.76 -9.52
N LYS A 81 -8.51 8.23 -9.71
CA LYS A 81 -9.44 8.50 -8.60
C LYS A 81 -9.79 7.23 -7.82
N VAL A 82 -10.00 6.12 -8.52
CA VAL A 82 -10.24 4.80 -7.89
C VAL A 82 -9.07 4.40 -7.00
N LEU A 83 -7.84 4.50 -7.51
CA LEU A 83 -6.63 4.18 -6.75
C LEU A 83 -6.54 5.00 -5.45
N VAL A 84 -6.75 6.32 -5.53
CA VAL A 84 -6.73 7.21 -4.36
C VAL A 84 -7.84 6.84 -3.37
N SER A 85 -9.06 6.61 -3.86
CA SER A 85 -10.21 6.26 -3.02
C SER A 85 -10.02 4.93 -2.28
N ILE A 86 -9.47 3.92 -2.95
CA ILE A 86 -9.17 2.62 -2.34
C ILE A 86 -8.09 2.77 -1.26
N VAL A 87 -7.06 3.57 -1.51
CA VAL A 87 -6.02 3.87 -0.52
C VAL A 87 -6.61 4.50 0.72
N ASP A 88 -7.49 5.50 0.58
CA ASP A 88 -8.16 6.15 1.71
C ASP A 88 -8.98 5.15 2.55
N ILE A 89 -9.68 4.24 1.89
CA ILE A 89 -10.47 3.19 2.56
C ILE A 89 -9.56 2.20 3.32
N ILE A 90 -8.45 1.79 2.70
CA ILE A 90 -7.48 0.88 3.31
C ILE A 90 -6.82 1.56 4.52
N GLN A 91 -6.39 2.80 4.39
CA GLN A 91 -5.75 3.55 5.48
C GLN A 91 -6.65 3.68 6.72
N GLN A 92 -7.97 3.82 6.54
CA GLN A 92 -8.93 3.83 7.65
C GLN A 92 -9.07 2.46 8.35
N SER A 93 -8.56 1.40 7.73
CA SER A 93 -8.64 0.03 8.23
C SER A 93 -7.36 -0.46 8.91
N ILE A 94 -6.29 0.32 8.90
CA ILE A 94 -4.97 -0.03 9.45
C ILE A 94 -4.50 0.99 10.48
N ARG A 95 -3.43 0.67 11.20
CA ARG A 95 -2.81 1.59 12.18
C ARG A 95 -1.86 2.56 11.48
N PRO A 96 -1.57 3.73 12.07
CA PRO A 96 -0.60 4.68 11.51
C PRO A 96 0.81 4.10 11.31
N ASP A 97 1.20 3.15 12.15
CA ASP A 97 2.53 2.53 12.12
C ASP A 97 2.62 1.34 11.14
N ASP A 98 1.47 0.86 10.62
CA ASP A 98 1.46 -0.16 9.60
C ASP A 98 1.92 0.43 8.26
N ILE A 99 2.69 -0.34 7.49
CA ILE A 99 3.18 0.11 6.20
C ILE A 99 2.16 -0.24 5.12
N LEU A 100 1.70 0.78 4.40
CA LEU A 100 0.93 0.64 3.16
C LEU A 100 1.72 1.25 2.02
N ALA A 101 1.96 0.48 0.98
CA ALA A 101 2.72 0.89 -0.20
C ALA A 101 2.03 0.49 -1.50
N ARG A 102 2.22 1.30 -2.53
CA ARG A 102 1.88 0.93 -3.91
C ARG A 102 3.04 0.21 -4.54
N LEU A 103 2.82 -1.05 -4.94
CA LEU A 103 3.88 -1.89 -5.49
C LEU A 103 3.97 -1.77 -7.00
N GLU A 104 2.83 -1.83 -7.68
CA GLU A 104 2.74 -1.75 -9.14
C GLU A 104 1.27 -1.56 -9.55
N GLY A 105 0.99 -0.64 -10.49
CA GLY A 105 -0.34 -0.49 -11.07
C GLY A 105 -1.45 -0.36 -10.02
N GLU A 106 -2.28 -1.39 -9.92
CA GLU A 106 -3.37 -1.56 -8.96
C GLU A 106 -3.05 -2.47 -7.77
N VAL A 107 -1.78 -2.84 -7.61
CA VAL A 107 -1.32 -3.75 -6.54
C VAL A 107 -0.69 -2.97 -5.40
N PHE A 108 -1.17 -3.25 -4.19
CA PHE A 108 -0.66 -2.66 -2.95
C PHE A 108 -0.06 -3.73 -2.04
N GLY A 109 0.94 -3.34 -1.28
CA GLY A 109 1.56 -4.16 -0.25
C GLY A 109 1.35 -3.56 1.13
N LEU A 110 1.00 -4.40 2.10
CA LEU A 110 0.93 -4.02 3.50
C LEU A 110 1.90 -4.89 4.31
N LEU A 111 2.56 -4.27 5.27
CA LEU A 111 3.44 -4.93 6.22
C LEU A 111 2.97 -4.61 7.63
N PHE A 112 2.65 -5.66 8.37
CA PHE A 112 2.24 -5.59 9.77
C PHE A 112 3.24 -6.31 10.65
N THR A 113 3.61 -5.68 11.73
CA THR A 113 4.38 -6.29 12.81
C THR A 113 3.45 -6.57 14.00
N GLU A 114 3.78 -7.62 14.79
CA GLU A 114 3.03 -7.95 16.01
C GLU A 114 1.53 -8.25 15.78
N LEU A 115 1.23 -8.99 14.71
CA LEU A 115 -0.11 -9.37 14.30
C LEU A 115 -0.23 -10.90 14.24
N ASN A 116 -1.22 -11.47 14.89
CA ASN A 116 -1.52 -12.90 14.75
C ASN A 116 -2.50 -13.16 13.58
N SER A 117 -2.62 -14.44 13.20
CA SER A 117 -3.42 -14.87 12.06
C SER A 117 -4.90 -14.46 12.16
N ALA A 118 -5.49 -14.57 13.34
CA ALA A 118 -6.89 -14.18 13.56
C ALA A 118 -7.11 -12.66 13.39
N GLN A 119 -6.19 -11.87 13.93
CA GLN A 119 -6.22 -10.41 13.78
C GLN A 119 -6.01 -9.99 12.32
N ALA A 120 -5.08 -10.62 11.62
CA ALA A 120 -4.84 -10.34 10.20
C ALA A 120 -6.07 -10.65 9.35
N LYS A 121 -6.74 -11.77 9.61
CA LYS A 121 -7.99 -12.11 8.93
C LYS A 121 -9.07 -11.06 9.15
N ILE A 122 -9.23 -10.59 10.39
CA ILE A 122 -10.20 -9.53 10.72
C ILE A 122 -9.88 -8.22 9.98
N ILE A 123 -8.62 -7.82 9.94
CA ILE A 123 -8.19 -6.60 9.24
C ILE A 123 -8.41 -6.73 7.73
N ALA A 124 -7.99 -7.84 7.13
CA ALA A 124 -8.14 -8.10 5.70
C ALA A 124 -9.62 -8.12 5.29
N GLU A 125 -10.48 -8.82 6.03
CA GLU A 125 -11.91 -8.85 5.77
C GLU A 125 -12.58 -7.48 5.97
N ARG A 126 -12.12 -6.70 6.95
CA ARG A 126 -12.59 -5.33 7.15
C ARG A 126 -12.25 -4.44 5.95
N MET A 127 -11.01 -4.49 5.46
CA MET A 127 -10.60 -3.75 4.26
C MET A 127 -11.44 -4.16 3.05
N ARG A 128 -11.58 -5.47 2.80
CA ARG A 128 -12.36 -6.00 1.70
C ARG A 128 -13.81 -5.52 1.73
N LYS A 129 -14.48 -5.66 2.87
CA LYS A 129 -15.88 -5.24 3.08
C LYS A 129 -16.05 -3.73 2.97
N ASN A 130 -15.13 -2.95 3.54
CA ASN A 130 -15.18 -1.49 3.46
C ASN A 130 -15.07 -1.01 2.01
N VAL A 131 -14.18 -1.60 1.21
CA VAL A 131 -14.09 -1.28 -0.22
C VAL A 131 -15.39 -1.63 -0.94
N GLU A 132 -15.90 -2.84 -0.75
CA GLU A 132 -17.14 -3.30 -1.37
C GLU A 132 -18.34 -2.40 -1.03
N LEU A 133 -18.50 -2.04 0.25
CA LEU A 133 -19.64 -1.25 0.73
C LEU A 133 -19.51 0.22 0.36
N LEU A 134 -18.36 0.83 0.60
CA LEU A 134 -18.19 2.28 0.44
C LEU A 134 -18.13 2.70 -1.02
N THR A 135 -17.65 1.84 -1.91
CA THR A 135 -17.67 2.11 -3.35
C THR A 135 -19.03 1.80 -3.97
N GLY A 136 -19.81 0.87 -3.38
CA GLY A 136 -21.13 0.48 -3.89
C GLY A 136 -22.27 1.46 -3.53
N PHE A 137 -22.18 2.14 -2.38
CA PHE A 137 -23.27 2.94 -1.85
C PHE A 137 -22.98 4.43 -1.68
N SER A 138 -21.76 4.85 -1.88
CA SER A 138 -21.34 6.23 -1.58
C SER A 138 -20.75 6.93 -2.81
N ASN A 139 -21.43 8.00 -3.25
CA ASN A 139 -20.86 8.96 -4.19
C ASN A 139 -19.69 9.78 -3.59
N ARG A 140 -19.29 9.50 -2.34
CA ARG A 140 -18.21 10.22 -1.65
C ARG A 140 -16.89 10.17 -2.41
N TYR A 141 -16.63 9.05 -3.07
CA TYR A 141 -15.37 8.83 -3.79
C TYR A 141 -15.50 9.03 -5.30
N ASP A 142 -16.71 9.37 -5.79
CA ASP A 142 -16.94 9.62 -7.22
C ASP A 142 -16.52 8.43 -8.11
N VAL A 143 -16.73 7.21 -7.59
CA VAL A 143 -16.39 5.95 -8.26
C VAL A 143 -17.61 5.46 -9.03
N PRO A 144 -17.50 5.21 -10.35
CA PRO A 144 -18.65 4.93 -11.21
C PRO A 144 -19.29 3.54 -11.01
N GLU A 145 -18.57 2.63 -10.37
CA GLU A 145 -19.01 1.25 -10.15
C GLU A 145 -18.65 0.78 -8.74
N GLN A 146 -19.32 -0.30 -8.30
CA GLN A 146 -18.91 -1.02 -7.10
C GLN A 146 -17.54 -1.66 -7.33
N MET A 147 -16.57 -1.28 -6.52
CA MET A 147 -15.23 -1.83 -6.55
C MET A 147 -15.09 -2.95 -5.52
N THR A 148 -14.26 -3.91 -5.83
CA THR A 148 -13.86 -4.97 -4.90
C THR A 148 -12.36 -5.18 -4.96
N ILE A 149 -11.81 -5.75 -3.89
CA ILE A 149 -10.39 -6.09 -3.80
C ILE A 149 -10.22 -7.57 -3.48
N SER A 150 -9.13 -8.15 -3.97
CA SER A 150 -8.66 -9.48 -3.57
C SER A 150 -7.42 -9.32 -2.71
N ILE A 151 -7.30 -10.14 -1.65
CA ILE A 151 -6.21 -10.03 -0.69
C ILE A 151 -5.55 -11.40 -0.52
N GLY A 152 -4.23 -11.44 -0.76
CA GLY A 152 -3.38 -12.57 -0.41
C GLY A 152 -2.51 -12.22 0.79
N THR A 153 -2.49 -13.07 1.80
CA THR A 153 -1.83 -12.84 3.07
C THR A 153 -0.87 -13.97 3.37
N VAL A 154 0.33 -13.64 3.85
CA VAL A 154 1.30 -14.62 4.34
C VAL A 154 1.81 -14.21 5.73
N PHE A 155 1.94 -15.19 6.60
CA PHE A 155 2.64 -15.06 7.87
C PHE A 155 4.07 -15.54 7.71
N ALA A 156 5.01 -14.70 8.14
CA ALA A 156 6.41 -15.05 8.23
C ALA A 156 6.81 -15.11 9.70
N THR A 157 7.39 -16.25 10.09
CA THR A 157 7.91 -16.48 11.44
C THR A 157 9.33 -15.94 11.58
N GLY A 158 9.80 -15.85 12.81
CA GLY A 158 11.16 -15.39 13.14
C GLY A 158 12.29 -16.15 12.45
N ASP A 159 12.05 -17.35 11.92
CA ASP A 159 13.03 -18.15 11.17
C ASP A 159 13.07 -17.80 9.67
N THR A 160 12.05 -17.07 9.16
CA THR A 160 11.99 -16.64 7.76
C THR A 160 13.02 -15.54 7.52
N ARG A 161 13.96 -15.79 6.61
CA ARG A 161 15.05 -14.84 6.25
C ARG A 161 15.06 -14.47 4.77
N ASN A 162 14.10 -14.94 4.00
CA ASN A 162 14.08 -14.78 2.54
C ASN A 162 12.84 -14.00 2.10
N ILE A 163 13.06 -12.74 1.73
CA ILE A 163 12.00 -11.86 1.23
C ILE A 163 11.33 -12.41 -0.04
N SER A 164 12.10 -13.04 -0.93
CA SER A 164 11.55 -13.58 -2.18
C SER A 164 10.56 -14.70 -1.91
N LEU A 165 10.81 -15.52 -0.87
CA LEU A 165 9.88 -16.57 -0.45
C LEU A 165 8.59 -15.96 0.09
N VAL A 166 8.70 -14.98 1.00
CA VAL A 166 7.54 -14.28 1.58
C VAL A 166 6.66 -13.67 0.49
N MET A 167 7.28 -12.97 -0.46
CA MET A 167 6.56 -12.32 -1.55
C MET A 167 5.93 -13.33 -2.51
N THR A 168 6.62 -14.46 -2.78
CA THR A 168 6.08 -15.53 -3.63
C THR A 168 4.85 -16.18 -3.00
N GLU A 169 4.87 -16.45 -1.71
CA GLU A 169 3.72 -17.04 -1.01
C GLU A 169 2.55 -16.06 -0.91
N ALA A 170 2.80 -14.77 -0.66
CA ALA A 170 1.77 -13.74 -0.68
C ALA A 170 1.13 -13.60 -2.07
N ASP A 171 1.92 -13.68 -3.13
CA ASP A 171 1.45 -13.62 -4.50
C ASP A 171 0.65 -14.88 -4.91
N LYS A 172 1.04 -16.06 -4.43
CA LYS A 172 0.23 -17.28 -4.59
C LYS A 172 -1.14 -17.14 -3.93
N ALA A 173 -1.18 -16.68 -2.69
CA ALA A 173 -2.42 -16.45 -1.97
C ALA A 173 -3.31 -15.43 -2.70
N LEU A 174 -2.73 -14.34 -3.24
CA LEU A 174 -3.47 -13.36 -4.02
C LEU A 174 -4.02 -13.95 -5.33
N ARG A 175 -3.21 -14.75 -6.05
CA ARG A 175 -3.69 -15.45 -7.26
C ARG A 175 -4.81 -16.42 -6.97
N GLU A 176 -4.73 -17.15 -5.86
CA GLU A 176 -5.80 -18.04 -5.40
C GLU A 176 -7.09 -17.26 -5.13
N ALA A 177 -7.01 -16.13 -4.39
CA ALA A 177 -8.15 -15.26 -4.16
C ALA A 177 -8.81 -14.78 -5.47
N LYS A 178 -7.99 -14.44 -6.48
CA LYS A 178 -8.49 -14.02 -7.81
C LYS A 178 -9.10 -15.18 -8.60
N SER A 179 -8.47 -16.35 -8.59
CA SER A 179 -8.94 -17.53 -9.33
C SER A 179 -10.27 -18.08 -8.82
N GLU A 180 -10.54 -17.88 -7.52
CA GLU A 180 -11.81 -18.26 -6.89
C GLU A 180 -12.93 -17.22 -7.07
N GLY A 181 -12.79 -16.29 -7.99
CA GLY A 181 -13.79 -15.29 -8.35
C GLY A 181 -13.52 -13.89 -7.84
N GLY A 182 -12.43 -13.67 -7.13
CA GLY A 182 -12.07 -12.37 -6.56
C GLY A 182 -12.92 -12.00 -5.35
N ASN A 183 -12.74 -10.76 -4.85
CA ASN A 183 -13.43 -10.25 -3.65
C ASN A 183 -13.28 -11.19 -2.44
N LYS A 184 -12.07 -11.68 -2.23
CA LYS A 184 -11.75 -12.70 -1.22
C LYS A 184 -10.44 -12.40 -0.51
N VAL A 185 -10.30 -12.99 0.66
CA VAL A 185 -9.06 -13.05 1.46
C VAL A 185 -8.58 -14.49 1.53
N ILE A 186 -7.37 -14.75 1.09
CA ILE A 186 -6.67 -16.04 1.26
C ILE A 186 -5.45 -15.82 2.15
N ILE A 187 -5.25 -16.75 3.09
CA ILE A 187 -4.15 -16.68 4.06
C ILE A 187 -3.31 -17.96 3.95
N HIS A 188 -2.03 -17.79 3.69
CA HIS A 188 -1.01 -18.85 3.76
C HIS A 188 -0.19 -18.71 5.05
N HIS A 189 0.30 -19.83 5.57
CA HIS A 189 1.11 -19.92 6.79
C HIS A 189 2.50 -20.48 6.49
#